data_595ce5835bdad82bd5eb6e6640769146
#
_entry.id   595ce5835bdad82bd5eb6e6640769146
#
_cell.length_a   1.000
_cell.length_b   1.000
_cell.length_c   1.000
_cell.angle_alpha   90.00
_cell.angle_beta   90.00
_cell.angle_gamma   90.00
#
_symmetry.space_group_name_H-M   'P 1'
#
loop_
_entity.id
_entity.type
_entity.pdbx_description
1 polymer ?
#
loop_
_entity_poly.entity_id
_entity_poly.type
_entity_poly.pdbx_seq_one_letter_code
_entity_poly.pdbx_strand_id
1 'polypeptide(L)'
;GENTMGSNEAGVRTNADLSMLSAFLCRYDRHEPRLALMAEKTLRYAVHTHKAVRRKACKDGRYWGSTSVADHQWESSLWAMSVAYSAFFQWERLDSLMRDDVYRLLKAECDYELERDIPTGYIGDTKAEENGWEVDVLAAALGLFPDDALAPRWFQRMREFAVNSYSHPSDADNHTIPDPWYDNSTISSMYRGANLYPDWTLQNHDFFHTSYQNVVIQELGEAALALRLFQGDRQKWKSETLLHNCDSVTQNVLNWLTLPDGEQAMPNGNDWSLFLYDQVTSYSTMACMRGDADALLFEQQALRKIARRQQTTPDGAWLLRPDVGARRMGVQGHRVMMTWLMHHIFPVGGMQPADVKDFMLRHAEARILPCQNIVRTMTGDYFAC
;
A
#
# COMPACT_ATOMS: atom_id res chain seq x y z
N GLY A 1 -9.88 20.68 -15.02
CA GLY A 1 -8.70 19.82 -14.84
C GLY A 1 -8.26 19.83 -13.39
N GLU A 2 -7.74 18.71 -12.90
CA GLU A 2 -7.20 18.60 -11.56
C GLU A 2 -6.05 19.60 -11.34
N ASN A 3 -5.99 20.23 -10.15
CA ASN A 3 -4.91 21.14 -9.81
C ASN A 3 -3.66 20.35 -9.38
N THR A 4 -2.82 19.97 -10.34
CA THR A 4 -1.59 19.20 -10.11
C THR A 4 -0.48 19.96 -9.38
N MET A 5 -0.74 21.15 -8.86
CA MET A 5 0.17 21.98 -8.08
C MET A 5 -0.45 22.48 -6.77
N GLY A 6 -1.60 21.95 -6.38
CA GLY A 6 -2.26 22.23 -5.11
C GLY A 6 -1.67 21.48 -3.93
N SER A 7 -2.13 21.81 -2.71
CA SER A 7 -1.76 21.15 -1.45
C SER A 7 -2.60 19.90 -1.15
N ASN A 8 -3.40 19.45 -2.09
CA ASN A 8 -4.29 18.29 -2.00
C ASN A 8 -3.68 17.04 -2.68
N GLU A 9 -4.38 15.94 -2.61
CA GLU A 9 -3.99 14.67 -3.22
C GLU A 9 -3.62 14.82 -4.71
N ALA A 10 -4.46 15.49 -5.51
CA ALA A 10 -4.21 15.68 -6.94
C ALA A 10 -2.90 16.44 -7.23
N GLY A 11 -2.51 17.36 -6.35
CA GLY A 11 -1.25 18.11 -6.45
C GLY A 11 -0.06 17.33 -5.92
N VAL A 12 -0.09 16.95 -4.65
CA VAL A 12 1.06 16.39 -3.96
C VAL A 12 1.34 14.95 -4.37
N ARG A 13 0.35 14.05 -4.27
CA ARG A 13 0.50 12.64 -4.63
C ARG A 13 0.96 12.46 -6.06
N THR A 14 0.35 13.21 -7.00
CA THR A 14 0.75 13.16 -8.42
C THR A 14 2.23 13.49 -8.63
N ASN A 15 2.76 14.51 -7.93
CA ASN A 15 4.17 14.87 -8.05
C ASN A 15 5.08 13.87 -7.32
N ALA A 16 4.67 13.35 -6.17
CA ALA A 16 5.42 12.35 -5.43
C ALA A 16 5.54 11.04 -6.22
N ASP A 17 4.42 10.53 -6.75
CA ASP A 17 4.40 9.33 -7.60
C ASP A 17 5.20 9.52 -8.89
N LEU A 18 5.06 10.64 -9.56
CA LEU A 18 5.85 10.93 -10.78
C LEU A 18 7.34 10.98 -10.48
N SER A 19 7.72 11.57 -9.34
CA SER A 19 9.11 11.59 -8.88
C SER A 19 9.63 10.19 -8.62
N MET A 20 8.88 9.39 -7.87
CA MET A 20 9.21 8.03 -7.51
C MET A 20 9.39 7.14 -8.74
N LEU A 21 8.43 7.15 -9.66
CA LEU A 21 8.48 6.38 -10.91
C LEU A 21 9.66 6.78 -11.81
N SER A 22 9.91 8.09 -11.96
CA SER A 22 11.02 8.59 -12.77
C SER A 22 12.37 8.22 -12.17
N ALA A 23 12.51 8.31 -10.85
CA ALA A 23 13.72 7.92 -10.12
C ALA A 23 13.97 6.40 -10.17
N PHE A 24 12.89 5.60 -10.03
CA PHE A 24 12.93 4.15 -10.19
C PHE A 24 13.44 3.73 -11.57
N LEU A 25 12.87 4.27 -12.64
CA LEU A 25 13.29 3.99 -14.01
C LEU A 25 14.76 4.36 -14.24
N CYS A 26 15.21 5.50 -13.70
CA CYS A 26 16.62 5.89 -13.78
C CYS A 26 17.56 4.93 -13.04
N ARG A 27 17.09 4.29 -11.98
CA ARG A 27 17.91 3.38 -11.16
C ARG A 27 17.96 1.96 -11.73
N TYR A 28 16.82 1.43 -12.20
CA TYR A 28 16.67 0.01 -12.51
C TYR A 28 16.51 -0.33 -14.00
N ASP A 29 16.14 0.63 -14.83
CA ASP A 29 16.01 0.41 -16.26
C ASP A 29 17.12 1.16 -17.04
N ARG A 30 16.97 2.45 -17.26
CA ARG A 30 17.96 3.27 -17.98
C ARG A 30 18.04 4.69 -17.43
N HIS A 31 19.26 5.15 -17.30
CA HIS A 31 19.47 6.54 -16.95
C HIS A 31 19.18 7.45 -18.15
N GLU A 32 18.06 8.17 -18.08
CA GLU A 32 17.67 9.17 -19.05
C GLU A 32 17.66 10.56 -18.40
N PRO A 33 18.40 11.56 -18.93
CA PRO A 33 18.51 12.88 -18.32
C PRO A 33 17.16 13.58 -18.09
N ARG A 34 16.18 13.36 -18.98
CA ARG A 34 14.83 13.92 -18.86
C ARG A 34 14.08 13.32 -17.66
N LEU A 35 14.15 12.00 -17.47
CA LEU A 35 13.53 11.33 -16.31
C LEU A 35 14.23 11.75 -15.01
N ALA A 36 15.55 11.83 -15.03
CA ALA A 36 16.33 12.29 -13.88
C ALA A 36 15.96 13.72 -13.44
N LEU A 37 15.82 14.63 -14.40
CA LEU A 37 15.39 16.01 -14.14
C LEU A 37 13.92 16.06 -13.66
N MET A 38 13.06 15.21 -14.18
CA MET A 38 11.67 15.10 -13.75
C MET A 38 11.61 14.60 -12.30
N ALA A 39 12.32 13.53 -11.97
CA ALA A 39 12.40 12.99 -10.62
C ALA A 39 12.84 14.05 -9.61
N GLU A 40 13.91 14.80 -9.93
CA GLU A 40 14.43 15.86 -9.05
C GLU A 40 13.41 17.00 -8.85
N LYS A 41 12.83 17.52 -9.95
CA LYS A 41 11.92 18.68 -9.87
C LYS A 41 10.64 18.36 -9.10
N THR A 42 10.08 17.18 -9.31
CA THR A 42 8.84 16.79 -8.65
C THR A 42 9.06 16.35 -7.21
N LEU A 43 10.22 15.74 -6.88
CA LEU A 43 10.62 15.53 -5.48
C LEU A 43 10.78 16.87 -4.76
N ARG A 44 11.50 17.81 -5.36
CA ARG A 44 11.71 19.15 -4.79
C ARG A 44 10.40 19.86 -4.56
N TYR A 45 9.42 19.73 -5.45
CA TYR A 45 8.09 20.28 -5.24
C TYR A 45 7.42 19.66 -4.01
N ALA A 46 7.32 18.34 -3.94
CA ALA A 46 6.69 17.64 -2.83
C ALA A 46 7.36 17.98 -1.48
N VAL A 47 8.69 17.92 -1.41
CA VAL A 47 9.45 18.17 -0.17
C VAL A 47 9.35 19.63 0.26
N HIS A 48 9.58 20.59 -0.65
CA HIS A 48 9.62 22.01 -0.30
C HIS A 48 8.26 22.58 0.09
N THR A 49 7.17 21.95 -0.35
CA THR A 49 5.80 22.40 -0.03
C THR A 49 5.21 21.73 1.21
N HIS A 50 5.97 20.86 1.90
CA HIS A 50 5.54 20.25 3.14
C HIS A 50 5.58 21.23 4.33
N LYS A 51 4.62 21.11 5.27
CA LYS A 51 4.47 21.95 6.46
C LYS A 51 5.73 22.01 7.35
N ALA A 52 6.47 20.90 7.48
CA ALA A 52 7.69 20.87 8.28
C ALA A 52 8.90 21.52 7.57
N VAL A 53 8.85 21.69 6.25
CA VAL A 53 9.95 22.23 5.44
C VAL A 53 9.73 23.69 5.05
N ARG A 54 8.57 24.00 4.48
CA ARG A 54 8.10 25.36 4.16
C ARG A 54 9.05 26.21 3.33
N ARG A 55 9.76 25.62 2.36
CA ARG A 55 10.61 26.44 1.48
C ARG A 55 9.83 27.15 0.40
N LYS A 56 8.68 26.58 0.00
CA LYS A 56 7.80 27.16 -1.01
C LYS A 56 6.37 26.68 -0.75
N ALA A 57 5.40 27.59 -0.85
CA ALA A 57 3.99 27.19 -0.81
C ALA A 57 3.56 26.49 -2.11
N CYS A 58 2.55 25.63 -2.02
CA CYS A 58 1.82 25.12 -3.18
C CYS A 58 1.18 26.28 -3.96
N LYS A 59 0.71 26.01 -5.19
CA LYS A 59 0.12 27.05 -6.05
C LYS A 59 -1.17 27.66 -5.45
N ASP A 60 -1.83 26.94 -4.54
CA ASP A 60 -2.99 27.43 -3.79
C ASP A 60 -2.62 28.25 -2.53
N GLY A 61 -1.32 28.54 -2.33
CA GLY A 61 -0.81 29.31 -1.20
C GLY A 61 -0.68 28.52 0.12
N ARG A 62 -0.99 27.22 0.11
CA ARG A 62 -0.99 26.35 1.29
C ARG A 62 0.24 25.45 1.33
N TYR A 63 0.39 24.72 2.44
CA TYR A 63 1.37 23.66 2.65
C TYR A 63 0.62 22.37 2.93
N TRP A 64 1.20 21.23 2.56
CA TRP A 64 0.62 19.91 2.80
C TRP A 64 1.33 19.19 3.95
N GLY A 65 0.73 18.09 4.42
CA GLY A 65 1.32 17.18 5.39
C GLY A 65 0.77 17.34 6.81
N SER A 66 1.28 16.51 7.72
CA SER A 66 0.92 16.47 9.12
C SER A 66 2.12 16.85 9.98
N THR A 67 1.89 17.61 11.05
CA THR A 67 2.92 18.03 12.00
C THR A 67 2.48 17.85 13.46
N SER A 68 1.18 17.63 13.68
CA SER A 68 0.58 17.34 14.99
C SER A 68 -0.87 16.91 14.80
N VAL A 69 -1.51 16.41 15.85
CA VAL A 69 -2.95 16.09 15.85
C VAL A 69 -3.82 17.30 15.53
N ALA A 70 -3.38 18.51 15.92
CA ALA A 70 -4.11 19.75 15.63
C ALA A 70 -3.88 20.29 14.21
N ASP A 71 -2.80 19.90 13.54
CA ASP A 71 -2.43 20.34 12.18
C ASP A 71 -2.01 19.14 11.33
N HIS A 72 -2.99 18.33 10.96
CA HIS A 72 -2.80 17.13 10.17
C HIS A 72 -3.53 17.21 8.83
N GLN A 73 -3.15 16.32 7.91
CA GLN A 73 -3.79 16.15 6.63
C GLN A 73 -3.99 14.65 6.37
N TRP A 74 -5.23 14.27 6.18
CA TRP A 74 -5.60 12.90 5.85
C TRP A 74 -4.87 12.42 4.58
N GLU A 75 -4.42 11.19 4.54
CA GLU A 75 -3.58 10.56 3.49
C GLU A 75 -2.15 11.14 3.33
N SER A 76 -1.68 12.07 4.15
CA SER A 76 -0.32 12.63 3.96
C SER A 76 0.79 11.57 4.14
N SER A 77 0.57 10.58 4.97
CA SER A 77 1.47 9.42 5.14
C SER A 77 1.72 8.66 3.84
N LEU A 78 0.68 8.40 3.03
CA LEU A 78 0.79 7.80 1.70
C LEU A 78 1.68 8.63 0.76
N TRP A 79 1.50 9.94 0.77
CA TRP A 79 2.30 10.83 -0.10
C TRP A 79 3.74 10.92 0.37
N ALA A 80 3.95 10.92 1.69
CA ALA A 80 5.27 10.91 2.32
C ALA A 80 6.02 9.60 2.03
N MET A 81 5.34 8.46 1.97
CA MET A 81 5.92 7.19 1.54
C MET A 81 6.43 7.26 0.10
N SER A 82 5.65 7.80 -0.85
CA SER A 82 6.11 8.01 -2.23
C SER A 82 7.33 8.95 -2.30
N VAL A 83 7.38 9.99 -1.45
CA VAL A 83 8.56 10.86 -1.29
C VAL A 83 9.77 10.07 -0.80
N ALA A 84 9.60 9.18 0.19
CA ALA A 84 10.67 8.35 0.74
C ALA A 84 11.27 7.41 -0.31
N TYR A 85 10.45 6.69 -1.06
CA TYR A 85 10.91 5.85 -2.17
C TYR A 85 11.63 6.65 -3.24
N SER A 86 11.07 7.80 -3.63
CA SER A 86 11.72 8.69 -4.60
C SER A 86 13.10 9.15 -4.11
N ALA A 87 13.19 9.59 -2.85
CA ALA A 87 14.45 10.00 -2.24
C ALA A 87 15.46 8.84 -2.21
N PHE A 88 15.02 7.63 -1.83
CA PHE A 88 15.87 6.45 -1.81
C PHE A 88 16.47 6.13 -3.18
N PHE A 89 15.66 6.14 -4.25
CA PHE A 89 16.14 5.81 -5.59
C PHE A 89 17.17 6.80 -6.14
N GLN A 90 17.17 8.04 -5.67
CA GLN A 90 18.10 9.09 -6.12
C GLN A 90 18.98 9.65 -5.01
N TRP A 91 19.10 8.98 -3.86
CA TRP A 91 19.76 9.47 -2.65
C TRP A 91 21.15 10.03 -2.88
N GLU A 92 21.99 9.33 -3.65
CA GLU A 92 23.36 9.74 -3.94
C GLU A 92 23.45 11.05 -4.77
N ARG A 93 22.35 11.42 -5.43
CA ARG A 93 22.27 12.63 -6.25
C ARG A 93 21.70 13.83 -5.50
N LEU A 94 21.08 13.59 -4.34
CA LEU A 94 20.52 14.66 -3.51
C LEU A 94 21.66 15.39 -2.78
N ASP A 95 21.61 16.72 -2.78
CA ASP A 95 22.48 17.53 -1.93
C ASP A 95 22.09 17.36 -0.44
N SER A 96 22.99 17.79 0.46
CA SER A 96 22.77 17.68 1.92
C SER A 96 21.49 18.38 2.36
N LEU A 97 21.20 19.55 1.80
CA LEU A 97 20.01 20.32 2.14
C LEU A 97 18.71 19.57 1.79
N MET A 98 18.66 18.93 0.62
CA MET A 98 17.51 18.15 0.21
C MET A 98 17.36 16.90 1.07
N ARG A 99 18.45 16.22 1.44
CA ARG A 99 18.42 15.07 2.36
C ARG A 99 17.89 15.47 3.74
N ASP A 100 18.33 16.63 4.27
CA ASP A 100 17.83 17.18 5.53
C ASP A 100 16.34 17.54 5.44
N ASP A 101 15.90 18.10 4.32
CA ASP A 101 14.49 18.43 4.11
C ASP A 101 13.61 17.18 4.00
N VAL A 102 14.07 16.11 3.33
CA VAL A 102 13.40 14.79 3.31
C VAL A 102 13.31 14.21 4.72
N TYR A 103 14.40 14.26 5.48
CA TYR A 103 14.40 13.82 6.88
C TYR A 103 13.37 14.58 7.72
N ARG A 104 13.35 15.91 7.63
CA ARG A 104 12.41 16.76 8.38
C ARG A 104 10.95 16.44 8.04
N LEU A 105 10.67 16.20 6.76
CA LEU A 105 9.34 15.80 6.30
C LEU A 105 8.93 14.46 6.92
N LEU A 106 9.72 13.42 6.72
CA LEU A 106 9.39 12.07 7.21
C LEU A 106 9.30 12.01 8.72
N LYS A 107 10.23 12.73 9.41
CA LYS A 107 10.17 12.83 10.86
C LYS A 107 8.87 13.48 11.35
N ALA A 108 8.41 14.54 10.71
CA ALA A 108 7.18 15.23 11.12
C ALA A 108 5.94 14.34 10.94
N GLU A 109 5.83 13.63 9.82
CA GLU A 109 4.76 12.66 9.60
C GLU A 109 4.81 11.54 10.66
N CYS A 110 5.99 10.95 10.91
CA CYS A 110 6.13 9.92 11.94
C CYS A 110 5.86 10.43 13.36
N ASP A 111 6.28 11.65 13.69
CA ASP A 111 6.02 12.24 15.02
C ASP A 111 4.52 12.46 15.22
N TYR A 112 3.79 12.88 14.18
CA TYR A 112 2.33 12.95 14.21
C TYR A 112 1.71 11.59 14.53
N GLU A 113 2.20 10.49 13.92
CA GLU A 113 1.70 9.14 14.19
C GLU A 113 1.99 8.68 15.63
N LEU A 114 3.00 9.24 16.29
CA LEU A 114 3.24 8.97 17.72
C LEU A 114 2.23 9.65 18.65
N GLU A 115 1.59 10.73 18.19
CA GLU A 115 0.67 11.55 19.00
C GLU A 115 -0.79 11.12 18.86
N ARG A 116 -1.17 10.54 17.70
CA ARG A 116 -2.58 10.19 17.44
C ARG A 116 -2.95 8.83 18.04
N ASP A 117 -4.21 8.67 18.37
CA ASP A 117 -4.79 7.38 18.70
C ASP A 117 -4.88 6.49 17.47
N ILE A 118 -4.77 5.17 17.67
CA ILE A 118 -4.97 4.18 16.61
C ILE A 118 -6.49 4.06 16.38
N PRO A 119 -7.00 4.39 15.18
CA PRO A 119 -8.42 4.34 14.93
C PRO A 119 -8.90 2.89 14.78
N THR A 120 -10.14 2.64 15.23
CA THR A 120 -10.82 1.34 15.12
C THR A 120 -12.28 1.52 14.76
N GLY A 121 -12.84 0.51 14.10
CA GLY A 121 -14.23 0.45 13.68
C GLY A 121 -14.38 -0.30 12.37
N TYR A 122 -15.51 -0.98 12.17
CA TYR A 122 -15.74 -1.80 10.98
C TYR A 122 -17.16 -1.68 10.41
N ILE A 123 -18.07 -1.00 11.11
CA ILE A 123 -19.45 -0.82 10.68
C ILE A 123 -19.53 0.44 9.82
N GLY A 124 -19.91 0.28 8.56
CA GLY A 124 -20.07 1.35 7.60
C GLY A 124 -18.75 1.96 7.07
N ASP A 125 -17.77 2.13 7.95
CA ASP A 125 -16.50 2.78 7.65
C ASP A 125 -15.36 2.16 8.48
N THR A 126 -14.71 1.14 7.92
CA THR A 126 -13.55 0.48 8.54
C THR A 126 -12.39 1.47 8.70
N LYS A 127 -11.52 1.21 9.69
CA LYS A 127 -10.26 1.93 9.85
C LYS A 127 -9.04 1.10 9.43
N ALA A 128 -9.29 0.01 8.72
CA ALA A 128 -8.24 -0.91 8.29
C ALA A 128 -7.21 -0.26 7.36
N GLU A 129 -7.67 0.44 6.32
CA GLU A 129 -6.81 1.09 5.34
C GLU A 129 -6.09 2.32 5.92
N GLU A 130 -6.76 3.12 6.77
CA GLU A 130 -6.12 4.24 7.45
C GLU A 130 -4.92 3.75 8.26
N ASN A 131 -5.07 2.68 9.03
CA ASN A 131 -3.96 2.08 9.77
C ASN A 131 -2.85 1.58 8.83
N GLY A 132 -3.19 1.02 7.66
CA GLY A 132 -2.23 0.59 6.63
C GLY A 132 -1.37 1.74 6.13
N TRP A 133 -1.96 2.89 5.82
CA TRP A 133 -1.22 4.09 5.36
C TRP A 133 -0.22 4.61 6.39
N GLU A 134 -0.56 4.53 7.68
CA GLU A 134 0.32 5.00 8.74
C GLU A 134 1.51 4.05 8.95
N VAL A 135 1.32 2.76 8.67
CA VAL A 135 2.43 1.78 8.64
C VAL A 135 3.46 2.15 7.57
N ASP A 136 3.02 2.60 6.40
CA ASP A 136 3.90 2.92 5.26
C ASP A 136 4.94 3.98 5.59
N VAL A 137 4.52 5.13 6.11
CA VAL A 137 5.46 6.23 6.41
C VAL A 137 6.42 5.86 7.53
N LEU A 138 5.94 5.16 8.56
CA LEU A 138 6.76 4.70 9.67
C LEU A 138 7.82 3.69 9.19
N ALA A 139 7.43 2.73 8.35
CA ALA A 139 8.34 1.75 7.76
C ALA A 139 9.39 2.42 6.86
N ALA A 140 8.97 3.38 6.03
CA ALA A 140 9.87 4.12 5.15
C ALA A 140 10.89 4.96 5.93
N ALA A 141 10.46 5.66 6.99
CA ALA A 141 11.35 6.42 7.86
C ALA A 141 12.35 5.54 8.60
N LEU A 142 11.88 4.40 9.16
CA LEU A 142 12.75 3.40 9.79
C LEU A 142 13.77 2.82 8.81
N GLY A 143 13.38 2.63 7.56
CA GLY A 143 14.26 2.15 6.51
C GLY A 143 15.38 3.15 6.16
N LEU A 144 15.03 4.42 5.98
CA LEU A 144 15.98 5.48 5.60
C LEU A 144 16.83 5.99 6.78
N PHE A 145 16.25 6.06 7.98
CA PHE A 145 16.88 6.62 9.19
C PHE A 145 16.84 5.63 10.36
N PRO A 146 17.42 4.43 10.20
CA PRO A 146 17.29 3.34 11.19
C PRO A 146 17.93 3.66 12.55
N ASP A 147 18.80 4.64 12.60
CA ASP A 147 19.55 5.05 13.79
C ASP A 147 19.01 6.35 14.43
N ASP A 148 17.85 6.84 13.98
CA ASP A 148 17.19 7.98 14.61
C ASP A 148 16.87 7.71 16.08
N ALA A 149 16.96 8.73 16.92
CA ALA A 149 16.67 8.61 18.36
C ALA A 149 15.23 8.16 18.65
N LEU A 150 14.28 8.46 17.77
CA LEU A 150 12.88 8.06 17.87
C LEU A 150 12.56 6.74 17.14
N ALA A 151 13.51 6.16 16.40
CA ALA A 151 13.27 4.91 15.65
C ALA A 151 12.66 3.78 16.49
N PRO A 152 13.05 3.54 17.76
CA PRO A 152 12.36 2.53 18.58
C PRO A 152 10.87 2.86 18.81
N ARG A 153 10.51 4.13 18.96
CA ARG A 153 9.12 4.56 19.13
C ARG A 153 8.33 4.45 17.82
N TRP A 154 8.93 4.82 16.68
CA TRP A 154 8.35 4.63 15.37
C TRP A 154 8.12 3.15 15.08
N PHE A 155 9.07 2.28 15.44
CA PHE A 155 8.94 0.84 15.25
C PHE A 155 7.80 0.26 16.10
N GLN A 156 7.68 0.63 17.37
CA GLN A 156 6.56 0.21 18.20
C GLN A 156 5.23 0.68 17.62
N ARG A 157 5.14 1.93 17.20
CA ARG A 157 3.90 2.49 16.64
C ARG A 157 3.53 1.82 15.30
N MET A 158 4.51 1.54 14.44
CA MET A 158 4.33 0.79 13.20
C MET A 158 3.70 -0.59 13.47
N ARG A 159 4.19 -1.33 14.46
CA ARG A 159 3.64 -2.63 14.87
C ARG A 159 2.20 -2.52 15.35
N GLU A 160 1.92 -1.51 16.16
CA GLU A 160 0.56 -1.27 16.65
C GLU A 160 -0.42 -0.96 15.50
N PHE A 161 -0.05 -0.08 14.57
CA PHE A 161 -0.87 0.18 13.38
C PHE A 161 -1.03 -1.08 12.51
N ALA A 162 0.03 -1.84 12.28
CA ALA A 162 -0.02 -3.06 11.46
C ALA A 162 -0.97 -4.12 12.05
N VAL A 163 -0.93 -4.35 13.38
CA VAL A 163 -1.88 -5.25 14.05
C VAL A 163 -3.32 -4.75 13.91
N ASN A 164 -3.52 -3.43 13.97
CA ASN A 164 -4.86 -2.84 13.89
C ASN A 164 -5.32 -2.57 12.44
N SER A 165 -4.51 -2.82 11.42
CA SER A 165 -4.95 -2.75 10.02
C SER A 165 -6.00 -3.83 9.73
N TYR A 166 -5.68 -5.10 9.90
CA TYR A 166 -6.65 -6.20 9.78
C TYR A 166 -7.02 -6.80 11.14
N SER A 167 -7.24 -5.96 12.15
CA SER A 167 -7.62 -6.45 13.47
C SER A 167 -8.99 -7.15 13.43
N HIS A 168 -8.98 -8.41 13.85
CA HIS A 168 -10.16 -9.25 13.95
C HIS A 168 -10.61 -9.37 15.42
N PRO A 169 -11.91 -9.60 15.74
CA PRO A 169 -12.35 -9.75 17.13
C PRO A 169 -11.58 -10.77 17.96
N SER A 170 -11.06 -11.84 17.33
CA SER A 170 -10.25 -12.85 18.03
C SER A 170 -8.87 -12.36 18.47
N ASP A 171 -8.39 -11.23 17.97
CA ASP A 171 -7.09 -10.67 18.36
C ASP A 171 -7.10 -10.15 19.81
N ALA A 172 -8.28 -9.89 20.38
CA ALA A 172 -8.44 -9.53 21.79
C ALA A 172 -7.83 -10.56 22.74
N ASP A 173 -7.86 -11.84 22.38
CA ASP A 173 -7.35 -12.97 23.16
C ASP A 173 -6.10 -13.63 22.54
N ASN A 174 -5.47 -12.99 21.55
CA ASN A 174 -4.31 -13.53 20.86
C ASN A 174 -3.01 -13.20 21.62
N HIS A 175 -2.49 -14.16 22.37
CA HIS A 175 -1.27 -14.02 23.17
C HIS A 175 0.02 -14.35 22.42
N THR A 176 -0.01 -14.47 21.09
CA THR A 176 1.19 -14.64 20.27
C THR A 176 2.10 -13.42 20.39
N ILE A 177 3.40 -13.65 20.58
CA ILE A 177 4.44 -12.61 20.56
C ILE A 177 5.06 -12.64 19.16
N PRO A 178 4.76 -11.67 18.30
CA PRO A 178 5.23 -11.71 16.90
C PRO A 178 6.72 -11.41 16.75
N ASP A 179 7.27 -10.54 17.59
CA ASP A 179 8.65 -10.06 17.48
C ASP A 179 9.44 -10.28 18.80
N PRO A 180 9.69 -11.53 19.22
CA PRO A 180 10.33 -11.82 20.52
C PRO A 180 11.78 -11.33 20.60
N TRP A 181 12.37 -10.95 19.50
CA TRP A 181 13.71 -10.35 19.43
C TRP A 181 13.71 -8.88 19.88
N TYR A 182 12.55 -8.23 19.87
CA TYR A 182 12.39 -6.82 20.23
C TYR A 182 11.81 -6.65 21.63
N ASP A 183 10.64 -7.21 21.88
CA ASP A 183 9.95 -7.18 23.19
C ASP A 183 9.00 -8.37 23.37
N ASN A 184 8.27 -8.38 24.48
CA ASN A 184 7.28 -9.41 24.78
C ASN A 184 5.83 -8.94 24.50
N SER A 185 5.64 -7.92 23.68
CA SER A 185 4.30 -7.45 23.30
C SER A 185 3.56 -8.53 22.54
N THR A 186 2.37 -8.87 23.00
CA THR A 186 1.47 -9.81 22.33
C THR A 186 0.57 -9.09 21.34
N ILE A 187 -0.04 -9.81 20.40
CA ILE A 187 -1.07 -9.26 19.51
C ILE A 187 -2.17 -8.61 20.34
N SER A 188 -2.69 -9.28 21.37
CA SER A 188 -3.74 -8.74 22.25
C SER A 188 -3.33 -7.46 22.98
N SER A 189 -2.05 -7.31 23.34
CA SER A 189 -1.55 -6.08 23.97
C SER A 189 -1.48 -4.88 23.02
N MET A 190 -1.34 -5.14 21.73
CA MET A 190 -1.31 -4.12 20.65
C MET A 190 -2.71 -3.86 20.04
N TYR A 191 -3.65 -4.79 20.19
CA TYR A 191 -5.02 -4.67 19.71
C TYR A 191 -5.76 -3.51 20.39
N ARG A 192 -6.49 -2.70 19.61
CA ARG A 192 -7.27 -1.54 20.10
C ARG A 192 -8.76 -1.67 19.85
N GLY A 193 -9.15 -2.57 18.96
CA GLY A 193 -10.53 -2.84 18.55
C GLY A 193 -10.57 -3.50 17.19
N ALA A 194 -11.70 -4.07 16.80
CA ALA A 194 -11.84 -4.73 15.51
C ALA A 194 -12.00 -3.73 14.38
N ASN A 195 -11.34 -4.00 13.26
CA ASN A 195 -11.53 -3.36 11.96
C ASN A 195 -12.13 -4.31 10.92
N LEU A 196 -12.31 -5.58 11.30
CA LEU A 196 -12.97 -6.61 10.50
C LEU A 196 -14.21 -7.15 11.23
N TYR A 197 -15.19 -7.58 10.46
CA TYR A 197 -16.29 -8.39 10.95
C TYR A 197 -15.82 -9.80 11.33
N PRO A 198 -16.61 -10.57 12.14
CA PRO A 198 -16.26 -11.94 12.51
C PRO A 198 -16.10 -12.92 11.33
N ASP A 199 -16.59 -12.59 10.15
CA ASP A 199 -16.40 -13.37 8.90
C ASP A 199 -15.25 -12.83 8.03
N TRP A 200 -14.36 -12.02 8.58
CA TRP A 200 -13.18 -11.42 7.95
C TRP A 200 -13.48 -10.32 6.91
N THR A 201 -14.75 -9.98 6.72
CA THR A 201 -15.14 -8.89 5.81
C THR A 201 -14.99 -7.52 6.47
N LEU A 202 -15.02 -6.47 5.66
CA LEU A 202 -15.09 -5.08 6.11
C LEU A 202 -16.11 -4.29 5.31
N GLN A 203 -16.59 -3.20 5.88
CA GLN A 203 -17.36 -2.18 5.18
C GLN A 203 -16.57 -0.88 5.09
N ASN A 204 -16.74 -0.17 3.99
CA ASN A 204 -16.32 1.21 3.84
C ASN A 204 -17.35 1.93 2.95
N HIS A 205 -17.59 3.22 3.14
CA HIS A 205 -18.63 3.98 2.45
C HIS A 205 -20.02 3.35 2.60
N ASP A 206 -20.32 2.77 3.78
CA ASP A 206 -21.60 2.14 4.14
C ASP A 206 -21.95 0.83 3.41
N PHE A 207 -20.95 0.18 2.74
CA PHE A 207 -21.16 -1.12 2.10
C PHE A 207 -19.92 -2.02 2.17
N PHE A 208 -20.10 -3.33 1.92
CA PHE A 208 -18.98 -4.24 1.74
C PHE A 208 -18.16 -3.82 0.51
N HIS A 209 -16.90 -3.52 0.73
CA HIS A 209 -16.05 -2.88 -0.28
C HIS A 209 -14.82 -3.73 -0.60
N THR A 210 -14.88 -4.51 -1.68
CA THR A 210 -13.79 -5.43 -2.07
C THR A 210 -12.46 -4.72 -2.29
N SER A 211 -12.46 -3.48 -2.83
CA SER A 211 -11.22 -2.73 -3.05
C SER A 211 -10.55 -2.33 -1.73
N TYR A 212 -11.31 -1.91 -0.73
CA TYR A 212 -10.79 -1.66 0.62
C TYR A 212 -10.33 -2.94 1.30
N GLN A 213 -11.07 -4.05 1.09
CA GLN A 213 -10.66 -5.36 1.60
C GLN A 213 -9.29 -5.79 1.07
N ASN A 214 -8.89 -5.31 -0.10
CA ASN A 214 -7.66 -5.70 -0.76
C ASN A 214 -6.51 -4.70 -0.58
N VAL A 215 -6.80 -3.38 -0.54
CA VAL A 215 -5.76 -2.34 -0.55
C VAL A 215 -4.85 -2.40 0.68
N VAL A 216 -5.36 -2.84 1.83
CA VAL A 216 -4.56 -2.99 3.06
C VAL A 216 -3.39 -3.97 2.88
N ILE A 217 -3.58 -5.08 2.13
CA ILE A 217 -2.48 -6.01 1.81
C ILE A 217 -1.40 -5.30 1.00
N GLN A 218 -1.80 -4.43 0.06
CA GLN A 218 -0.85 -3.63 -0.71
C GLN A 218 -0.01 -2.77 0.21
N GLU A 219 -0.64 -1.98 1.09
CA GLU A 219 0.02 -1.02 1.97
C GLU A 219 0.96 -1.71 2.95
N LEU A 220 0.48 -2.75 3.63
CA LEU A 220 1.33 -3.54 4.53
C LEU A 220 2.50 -4.21 3.80
N GLY A 221 2.28 -4.66 2.56
CA GLY A 221 3.32 -5.20 1.69
C GLY A 221 4.35 -4.13 1.30
N GLU A 222 3.91 -2.93 0.94
CA GLU A 222 4.78 -1.80 0.59
C GLU A 222 5.61 -1.34 1.78
N ALA A 223 5.04 -1.34 2.99
CA ALA A 223 5.75 -1.09 4.23
C ALA A 223 6.86 -2.13 4.49
N ALA A 224 6.55 -3.42 4.33
CA ALA A 224 7.53 -4.48 4.46
C ALA A 224 8.64 -4.38 3.41
N LEU A 225 8.28 -4.01 2.18
CA LEU A 225 9.23 -3.75 1.10
C LEU A 225 10.14 -2.57 1.43
N ALA A 226 9.61 -1.45 1.92
CA ALA A 226 10.39 -0.28 2.32
C ALA A 226 11.42 -0.63 3.40
N LEU A 227 11.00 -1.32 4.46
CA LEU A 227 11.89 -1.77 5.52
C LEU A 227 13.02 -2.64 4.97
N ARG A 228 12.73 -3.60 4.11
CA ARG A 228 13.73 -4.52 3.56
C ARG A 228 14.66 -3.84 2.55
N LEU A 229 14.08 -3.05 1.64
CA LEU A 229 14.82 -2.39 0.55
C LEU A 229 15.75 -1.29 1.06
N PHE A 230 15.25 -0.41 1.95
CA PHE A 230 16.00 0.78 2.36
C PHE A 230 17.11 0.46 3.34
N GLN A 231 16.94 -0.54 4.20
CA GLN A 231 17.98 -0.98 5.13
C GLN A 231 19.04 -1.86 4.46
N GLY A 232 18.75 -2.45 3.29
CA GLY A 232 19.65 -3.39 2.62
C GLY A 232 19.99 -4.56 3.54
N ASP A 233 21.27 -4.86 3.70
CA ASP A 233 21.75 -6.00 4.51
C ASP A 233 21.71 -5.75 6.03
N ARG A 234 21.55 -4.51 6.47
CA ARG A 234 21.55 -4.17 7.91
C ARG A 234 20.37 -4.78 8.65
N GLN A 235 19.18 -4.73 8.08
CA GLN A 235 17.92 -5.26 8.63
C GLN A 235 17.75 -5.06 10.16
N LYS A 236 18.04 -3.87 10.64
CA LYS A 236 17.93 -3.52 12.06
C LYS A 236 16.48 -3.63 12.55
N TRP A 237 15.56 -3.18 11.70
CA TRP A 237 14.12 -3.19 11.97
C TRP A 237 13.44 -4.20 11.05
N LYS A 238 12.70 -5.12 11.63
CA LYS A 238 11.88 -6.13 10.93
C LYS A 238 10.71 -6.51 11.84
N SER A 239 9.58 -6.88 11.31
CA SER A 239 8.44 -7.30 12.12
C SER A 239 7.55 -8.29 11.38
N GLU A 240 7.10 -9.30 12.12
CA GLU A 240 6.10 -10.26 11.65
C GLU A 240 4.67 -9.68 11.71
N THR A 241 4.48 -8.52 12.38
CA THR A 241 3.16 -7.87 12.44
C THR A 241 2.74 -7.26 11.12
N LEU A 242 3.67 -6.96 10.21
CA LEU A 242 3.38 -6.26 8.95
C LEU A 242 2.35 -6.97 8.07
N LEU A 243 2.29 -8.30 8.11
CA LEU A 243 1.29 -9.07 7.36
C LEU A 243 0.29 -9.78 8.29
N HIS A 244 0.03 -9.19 9.48
CA HIS A 244 -0.95 -9.73 10.41
C HIS A 244 -2.31 -9.89 9.76
N ASN A 245 -2.90 -11.08 9.88
CA ASN A 245 -4.20 -11.47 9.33
C ASN A 245 -4.34 -11.40 7.79
N CYS A 246 -3.30 -11.04 7.01
CA CYS A 246 -3.39 -11.02 5.55
C CYS A 246 -3.75 -12.40 4.97
N ASP A 247 -3.17 -13.48 5.49
CA ASP A 247 -3.51 -14.83 5.05
C ASP A 247 -4.99 -15.16 5.31
N SER A 248 -5.49 -14.82 6.51
CA SER A 248 -6.89 -15.07 6.88
C SER A 248 -7.87 -14.30 6.00
N VAL A 249 -7.60 -13.02 5.72
CA VAL A 249 -8.41 -12.21 4.82
C VAL A 249 -8.37 -12.76 3.39
N THR A 250 -7.19 -13.14 2.90
CA THR A 250 -7.03 -13.73 1.57
C THR A 250 -7.80 -15.03 1.44
N GLN A 251 -7.64 -15.95 2.40
CA GLN A 251 -8.25 -17.29 2.35
C GLN A 251 -9.76 -17.29 2.61
N ASN A 252 -10.25 -16.41 3.48
CA ASN A 252 -11.65 -16.39 3.86
C ASN A 252 -12.52 -15.49 2.98
N VAL A 253 -11.94 -14.46 2.34
CA VAL A 253 -12.69 -13.47 1.56
C VAL A 253 -12.16 -13.32 0.15
N LEU A 254 -10.90 -12.90 -0.04
CA LEU A 254 -10.43 -12.45 -1.35
C LEU A 254 -10.35 -13.57 -2.39
N ASN A 255 -9.83 -14.77 -2.03
CA ASN A 255 -9.79 -15.90 -2.96
C ASN A 255 -11.19 -16.34 -3.42
N TRP A 256 -12.22 -16.13 -2.58
CA TRP A 256 -13.61 -16.44 -2.92
C TRP A 256 -14.25 -15.42 -3.84
N LEU A 257 -13.71 -14.20 -3.90
CA LEU A 257 -14.20 -13.10 -4.74
C LEU A 257 -13.32 -12.84 -5.96
N THR A 258 -12.17 -13.51 -6.06
CA THR A 258 -11.26 -13.35 -7.20
C THR A 258 -11.58 -14.38 -8.28
N LEU A 259 -11.74 -13.90 -9.52
CA LEU A 259 -11.92 -14.74 -10.69
C LEU A 259 -10.57 -15.28 -11.16
N PRO A 260 -10.55 -16.41 -11.88
CA PRO A 260 -9.30 -17.03 -12.36
C PRO A 260 -8.43 -16.13 -13.25
N ASP A 261 -9.02 -15.07 -13.79
CA ASP A 261 -8.33 -14.10 -14.65
C ASP A 261 -7.73 -12.91 -13.86
N GLY A 262 -7.79 -12.98 -12.52
CA GLY A 262 -7.24 -11.96 -11.61
C GLY A 262 -8.16 -10.78 -11.34
N GLU A 263 -9.38 -10.76 -11.86
CA GLU A 263 -10.36 -9.73 -11.50
C GLU A 263 -11.09 -10.09 -10.21
N GLN A 264 -11.37 -9.08 -9.39
CA GLN A 264 -12.17 -9.27 -8.17
C GLN A 264 -13.62 -8.88 -8.41
N ALA A 265 -14.53 -9.72 -7.93
CA ALA A 265 -15.93 -9.40 -7.90
C ALA A 265 -16.21 -8.26 -6.92
N MET A 266 -17.10 -7.38 -7.31
CA MET A 266 -17.56 -6.22 -6.54
C MET A 266 -19.07 -6.35 -6.30
N PRO A 267 -19.52 -7.28 -5.42
CA PRO A 267 -20.95 -7.62 -5.31
C PRO A 267 -21.81 -6.43 -4.89
N ASN A 268 -21.28 -5.51 -4.12
CA ASN A 268 -21.99 -4.30 -3.68
C ASN A 268 -21.59 -3.05 -4.49
N GLY A 269 -20.80 -3.22 -5.54
CA GLY A 269 -20.29 -2.11 -6.35
C GLY A 269 -18.94 -1.58 -5.88
N ASN A 270 -18.56 -0.45 -6.48
CA ASN A 270 -17.28 0.21 -6.23
C ASN A 270 -17.40 1.69 -6.63
N ASP A 271 -17.09 2.60 -5.75
CA ASP A 271 -17.28 4.04 -5.95
C ASP A 271 -15.99 4.83 -6.17
N TRP A 272 -14.82 4.31 -5.83
CA TRP A 272 -13.55 5.01 -6.02
C TRP A 272 -12.51 4.27 -6.87
N SER A 273 -12.39 2.96 -6.72
CA SER A 273 -11.46 2.14 -7.49
C SER A 273 -12.08 1.77 -8.83
N LEU A 274 -11.86 2.61 -9.82
CA LEU A 274 -12.47 2.46 -11.14
C LEU A 274 -11.74 1.44 -12.03
N PHE A 275 -10.68 0.81 -11.52
CA PHE A 275 -9.76 -0.02 -12.28
C PHE A 275 -9.55 -1.35 -11.58
N LEU A 276 -10.11 -2.40 -12.17
CA LEU A 276 -10.05 -3.77 -11.63
C LEU A 276 -8.63 -4.37 -11.59
N TYR A 277 -7.63 -3.67 -12.13
CA TYR A 277 -6.21 -4.10 -12.08
C TYR A 277 -5.45 -3.52 -10.89
N ASP A 278 -6.14 -2.83 -10.01
CA ASP A 278 -5.55 -2.15 -8.86
C ASP A 278 -4.94 -3.11 -7.84
N GLN A 279 -5.28 -4.39 -7.90
CA GLN A 279 -4.89 -5.42 -6.93
C GLN A 279 -3.54 -6.07 -7.21
N VAL A 280 -2.85 -5.68 -8.27
CA VAL A 280 -1.60 -6.35 -8.70
C VAL A 280 -0.52 -6.36 -7.62
N THR A 281 -0.39 -5.28 -6.84
CA THR A 281 0.59 -5.21 -5.73
C THR A 281 0.19 -6.11 -4.57
N SER A 282 -1.10 -6.21 -4.23
CA SER A 282 -1.57 -7.13 -3.19
C SER A 282 -1.29 -8.58 -3.57
N TYR A 283 -1.50 -8.94 -4.83
CA TYR A 283 -1.17 -10.27 -5.33
C TYR A 283 0.34 -10.55 -5.24
N SER A 284 1.20 -9.61 -5.65
CA SER A 284 2.64 -9.78 -5.52
C SER A 284 3.10 -9.83 -4.06
N THR A 285 2.48 -9.07 -3.16
CA THR A 285 2.73 -9.17 -1.72
C THR A 285 2.48 -10.60 -1.21
N MET A 286 1.32 -11.16 -1.48
CA MET A 286 0.97 -12.52 -1.04
C MET A 286 1.85 -13.57 -1.72
N ALA A 287 2.10 -13.46 -3.02
CA ALA A 287 2.96 -14.38 -3.76
C ALA A 287 4.40 -14.37 -3.23
N CYS A 288 5.01 -13.17 -3.11
CA CYS A 288 6.42 -13.03 -2.77
C CYS A 288 6.71 -13.23 -1.28
N MET A 289 5.83 -12.77 -0.40
CA MET A 289 6.09 -12.78 1.05
C MET A 289 5.41 -13.94 1.78
N ARG A 290 4.33 -14.50 1.23
CA ARG A 290 3.58 -15.61 1.86
C ARG A 290 3.67 -16.92 1.06
N GLY A 291 4.26 -16.89 -0.14
CA GLY A 291 4.37 -18.08 -0.99
C GLY A 291 3.01 -18.55 -1.55
N ASP A 292 2.08 -17.63 -1.78
CA ASP A 292 0.74 -17.93 -2.27
C ASP A 292 0.74 -18.11 -3.80
N ALA A 293 0.54 -19.35 -4.25
CA ALA A 293 0.53 -19.69 -5.67
C ALA A 293 -0.75 -19.22 -6.41
N ASP A 294 -1.87 -19.05 -5.69
CA ASP A 294 -3.11 -18.49 -6.25
C ASP A 294 -2.91 -16.98 -6.50
N ALA A 295 -2.31 -16.28 -5.55
CA ALA A 295 -1.95 -14.87 -5.74
C ALA A 295 -0.98 -14.67 -6.92
N LEU A 296 0.00 -15.56 -7.10
CA LEU A 296 0.90 -15.52 -8.26
C LEU A 296 0.16 -15.74 -9.58
N LEU A 297 -0.85 -16.63 -9.60
CA LEU A 297 -1.73 -16.80 -10.76
C LEU A 297 -2.45 -15.49 -11.08
N PHE A 298 -3.10 -14.87 -10.08
CA PHE A 298 -3.87 -13.63 -10.25
C PHE A 298 -3.01 -12.46 -10.72
N GLU A 299 -1.82 -12.31 -10.14
CA GLU A 299 -0.83 -11.32 -10.56
C GLU A 299 -0.48 -11.46 -12.04
N GLN A 300 -0.10 -12.67 -12.47
CA GLN A 300 0.26 -12.92 -13.86
C GLN A 300 -0.88 -12.61 -14.83
N GLN A 301 -2.11 -12.94 -14.47
CA GLN A 301 -3.27 -12.64 -15.30
C GLN A 301 -3.55 -11.14 -15.37
N ALA A 302 -3.47 -10.42 -14.24
CA ALA A 302 -3.63 -8.97 -14.19
C ALA A 302 -2.56 -8.26 -15.05
N LEU A 303 -1.30 -8.65 -14.92
CA LEU A 303 -0.20 -8.11 -15.74
C LEU A 303 -0.37 -8.39 -17.24
N ARG A 304 -0.86 -9.58 -17.61
CA ARG A 304 -1.20 -9.90 -19.01
C ARG A 304 -2.31 -8.99 -19.56
N LYS A 305 -3.32 -8.67 -18.75
CA LYS A 305 -4.38 -7.73 -19.15
C LYS A 305 -3.83 -6.31 -19.35
N ILE A 306 -2.99 -5.82 -18.41
CA ILE A 306 -2.31 -4.53 -18.54
C ILE A 306 -1.49 -4.51 -19.85
N ALA A 307 -0.65 -5.50 -20.10
CA ALA A 307 0.20 -5.59 -21.30
C ALA A 307 -0.62 -5.60 -22.59
N ARG A 308 -1.74 -6.35 -22.64
CA ARG A 308 -2.64 -6.35 -23.78
C ARG A 308 -3.24 -4.96 -24.05
N ARG A 309 -3.66 -4.25 -23.00
CA ARG A 309 -4.18 -2.88 -23.13
C ARG A 309 -3.12 -1.90 -23.64
N GLN A 310 -1.90 -1.97 -23.12
CA GLN A 310 -0.79 -1.15 -23.60
C GLN A 310 -0.53 -1.32 -25.10
N GLN A 311 -0.73 -2.53 -25.64
CA GLN A 311 -0.58 -2.81 -27.07
C GLN A 311 -1.68 -2.19 -27.94
N THR A 312 -2.81 -1.79 -27.37
CA THR A 312 -3.93 -1.20 -28.11
C THR A 312 -3.86 0.33 -28.23
N THR A 313 -2.88 0.97 -27.59
CA THR A 313 -2.72 2.42 -27.57
C THR A 313 -1.37 2.85 -28.14
N PRO A 314 -1.29 3.98 -28.86
CA PRO A 314 -0.03 4.44 -29.48
C PRO A 314 1.05 4.82 -28.45
N ASP A 315 0.66 5.23 -27.24
CA ASP A 315 1.53 5.70 -26.16
C ASP A 315 1.71 4.67 -25.04
N GLY A 316 1.14 3.45 -25.20
CA GLY A 316 1.21 2.41 -24.19
C GLY A 316 0.33 2.65 -22.95
N ALA A 317 -0.59 3.61 -22.99
CA ALA A 317 -1.54 3.82 -21.90
C ALA A 317 -2.49 2.62 -21.77
N TRP A 318 -2.70 2.13 -20.53
CA TRP A 318 -3.65 1.04 -20.28
C TRP A 318 -4.95 1.50 -19.63
N LEU A 319 -5.00 2.73 -19.12
CA LEU A 319 -6.19 3.36 -18.61
C LEU A 319 -6.87 4.12 -19.74
N LEU A 320 -7.93 3.55 -20.29
CA LEU A 320 -8.56 4.04 -21.52
C LEU A 320 -9.77 4.96 -21.30
N ARG A 321 -10.02 5.37 -20.05
CA ARG A 321 -11.14 6.25 -19.74
C ARG A 321 -10.76 7.72 -19.95
N PRO A 322 -11.62 8.54 -20.54
CA PRO A 322 -11.35 9.97 -20.77
C PRO A 322 -11.21 10.81 -19.50
N ASP A 323 -11.76 10.33 -18.40
CA ASP A 323 -11.74 10.99 -17.10
C ASP A 323 -10.51 10.63 -16.23
N VAL A 324 -9.62 9.80 -16.74
CA VAL A 324 -8.37 9.45 -16.04
C VAL A 324 -7.39 10.60 -16.07
N GLY A 325 -7.18 11.23 -14.92
CA GLY A 325 -6.18 12.28 -14.74
C GLY A 325 -4.80 11.76 -14.35
N ALA A 326 -3.83 12.70 -14.27
CA ALA A 326 -2.45 12.39 -13.91
C ALA A 326 -2.31 11.65 -12.56
N ARG A 327 -3.17 11.97 -11.59
CA ARG A 327 -3.23 11.30 -10.29
C ARG A 327 -3.45 9.79 -10.44
N ARG A 328 -4.48 9.38 -11.16
CA ARG A 328 -4.79 7.96 -11.38
C ARG A 328 -3.69 7.24 -12.17
N MET A 329 -3.09 7.90 -13.13
CA MET A 329 -1.93 7.36 -13.86
C MET A 329 -0.73 7.15 -12.95
N GLY A 330 -0.45 8.09 -12.03
CA GLY A 330 0.59 7.96 -11.01
C GLY A 330 0.37 6.74 -10.14
N VAL A 331 -0.81 6.60 -9.55
CA VAL A 331 -1.19 5.47 -8.70
C VAL A 331 -1.04 4.13 -9.43
N GLN A 332 -1.46 4.04 -10.69
CA GLN A 332 -1.30 2.80 -11.47
C GLN A 332 0.16 2.47 -11.77
N GLY A 333 0.96 3.46 -12.13
CA GLY A 333 2.40 3.28 -12.31
C GLY A 333 3.08 2.83 -11.02
N HIS A 334 2.72 3.44 -9.89
CA HIS A 334 3.17 3.06 -8.54
C HIS A 334 2.93 1.55 -8.29
N ARG A 335 1.72 1.06 -8.47
CA ARG A 335 1.38 -0.35 -8.21
C ARG A 335 2.17 -1.33 -9.07
N VAL A 336 2.32 -1.05 -10.35
CA VAL A 336 3.15 -1.90 -11.24
C VAL A 336 4.63 -1.86 -10.84
N MET A 337 5.13 -0.71 -10.45
CA MET A 337 6.50 -0.56 -9.93
C MET A 337 6.70 -1.37 -8.63
N MET A 338 5.77 -1.26 -7.68
CA MET A 338 5.85 -2.02 -6.42
C MET A 338 5.79 -3.53 -6.67
N THR A 339 4.95 -3.99 -7.58
CA THR A 339 4.92 -5.39 -8.02
C THR A 339 6.28 -5.85 -8.52
N TRP A 340 6.95 -5.06 -9.37
CA TRP A 340 8.30 -5.38 -9.84
C TRP A 340 9.31 -5.43 -8.67
N LEU A 341 9.26 -4.46 -7.77
CA LEU A 341 10.15 -4.41 -6.60
C LEU A 341 9.91 -5.58 -5.63
N MET A 342 8.66 -6.03 -5.45
CA MET A 342 8.35 -7.22 -4.65
C MET A 342 9.13 -8.43 -5.15
N HIS A 343 9.06 -8.72 -6.45
CA HIS A 343 9.82 -9.83 -7.04
C HIS A 343 11.33 -9.64 -7.02
N HIS A 344 11.78 -8.38 -7.13
CA HIS A 344 13.22 -8.07 -7.06
C HIS A 344 13.81 -8.30 -5.68
N ILE A 345 13.07 -7.99 -4.62
CA ILE A 345 13.53 -8.03 -3.22
C ILE A 345 13.14 -9.36 -2.54
N PHE A 346 11.99 -9.91 -2.87
CA PHE A 346 11.46 -11.16 -2.34
C PHE A 346 11.16 -12.16 -3.48
N PRO A 347 12.22 -12.71 -4.10
CA PRO A 347 12.02 -13.60 -5.25
C PRO A 347 11.22 -14.85 -4.86
N VAL A 348 10.25 -15.23 -5.68
CA VAL A 348 9.38 -16.39 -5.45
C VAL A 348 10.08 -17.76 -5.61
N GLY A 349 11.39 -17.76 -5.87
CA GLY A 349 12.24 -18.96 -5.74
C GLY A 349 11.88 -20.15 -6.62
N GLY A 350 11.28 -19.94 -7.79
CA GLY A 350 10.84 -21.02 -8.70
C GLY A 350 9.44 -21.55 -8.41
N MET A 351 8.69 -20.96 -7.49
CA MET A 351 7.26 -21.23 -7.31
C MET A 351 6.53 -21.05 -8.63
N GLN A 352 5.67 -22.01 -8.96
CA GLN A 352 4.80 -21.93 -10.12
C GLN A 352 3.46 -21.32 -9.70
N PRO A 353 2.82 -20.51 -10.56
CA PRO A 353 1.46 -20.08 -10.31
C PRO A 353 0.52 -21.29 -10.24
N ALA A 354 -0.54 -21.19 -9.47
CA ALA A 354 -1.57 -22.22 -9.43
C ALA A 354 -2.16 -22.45 -10.83
N ASP A 355 -2.56 -23.68 -11.11
CA ASP A 355 -3.34 -23.98 -12.31
C ASP A 355 -4.76 -23.40 -12.18
N VAL A 356 -5.25 -22.78 -13.24
CA VAL A 356 -6.59 -22.15 -13.28
C VAL A 356 -7.69 -23.16 -12.94
N LYS A 357 -7.62 -24.38 -13.49
CA LYS A 357 -8.63 -25.39 -13.26
C LYS A 357 -8.58 -25.92 -11.84
N ASP A 358 -7.39 -26.10 -11.29
CA ASP A 358 -7.22 -26.53 -9.90
C ASP A 358 -7.71 -25.45 -8.93
N PHE A 359 -7.45 -24.17 -9.20
CA PHE A 359 -8.02 -23.06 -8.43
C PHE A 359 -9.55 -23.09 -8.45
N MET A 360 -10.15 -23.18 -9.63
CA MET A 360 -11.62 -23.25 -9.77
C MET A 360 -12.22 -24.44 -9.05
N LEU A 361 -11.59 -25.62 -9.10
CA LEU A 361 -12.04 -26.81 -8.42
C LEU A 361 -11.97 -26.71 -6.89
N ARG A 362 -10.91 -26.12 -6.35
CA ARG A 362 -10.79 -25.87 -4.89
C ARG A 362 -11.84 -24.91 -4.35
N HIS A 363 -12.36 -24.02 -5.19
CA HIS A 363 -13.36 -23.04 -4.84
C HIS A 363 -14.74 -23.34 -5.45
N ALA A 364 -14.94 -24.56 -5.99
CA ALA A 364 -16.17 -24.98 -6.66
C ALA A 364 -17.28 -25.33 -5.66
N GLU A 365 -17.71 -24.35 -4.87
CA GLU A 365 -18.81 -24.47 -3.92
C GLU A 365 -19.55 -23.13 -3.73
N ALA A 366 -20.62 -23.15 -2.96
CA ALA A 366 -21.25 -21.95 -2.47
C ALA A 366 -20.59 -21.45 -1.18
N ARG A 367 -20.22 -20.19 -1.14
CA ARG A 367 -19.67 -19.50 0.03
C ARG A 367 -20.62 -18.39 0.45
N ILE A 368 -20.86 -18.30 1.75
CA ILE A 368 -21.67 -17.23 2.34
C ILE A 368 -20.74 -16.32 3.16
N LEU A 369 -20.88 -15.02 2.96
CA LEU A 369 -20.30 -13.98 3.81
C LEU A 369 -21.46 -13.37 4.61
N PRO A 370 -21.77 -13.93 5.79
CA PRO A 370 -23.05 -13.67 6.46
C PRO A 370 -23.16 -12.24 6.99
N CYS A 371 -22.05 -11.62 7.41
CA CYS A 371 -22.07 -10.24 7.90
C CYS A 371 -22.41 -9.23 6.80
N GLN A 372 -22.26 -9.64 5.52
CA GLN A 372 -22.50 -8.79 4.36
C GLN A 372 -23.71 -9.23 3.52
N ASN A 373 -24.38 -10.32 3.89
CA ASN A 373 -25.48 -10.93 3.14
C ASN A 373 -25.10 -11.27 1.69
N ILE A 374 -23.85 -11.68 1.47
CA ILE A 374 -23.33 -12.07 0.15
C ILE A 374 -23.31 -13.57 0.06
N VAL A 375 -23.82 -14.09 -1.05
CA VAL A 375 -23.67 -15.49 -1.45
C VAL A 375 -22.89 -15.53 -2.75
N ARG A 376 -21.79 -16.28 -2.74
CA ARG A 376 -20.96 -16.52 -3.92
C ARG A 376 -21.01 -17.99 -4.27
N THR A 377 -21.13 -18.31 -5.54
CA THR A 377 -21.03 -19.70 -6.05
C THR A 377 -20.08 -19.76 -7.24
N MET A 378 -19.32 -20.83 -7.32
CA MET A 378 -18.46 -21.15 -8.46
C MET A 378 -18.54 -22.64 -8.77
N THR A 379 -18.45 -22.96 -10.05
CA THR A 379 -18.22 -24.31 -10.59
C THR A 379 -16.98 -24.27 -11.50
N GLY A 380 -16.68 -25.35 -12.18
CA GLY A 380 -15.59 -25.36 -13.18
C GLY A 380 -15.78 -24.39 -14.35
N ASP A 381 -17.03 -23.95 -14.60
CA ASP A 381 -17.40 -23.14 -15.78
C ASP A 381 -18.22 -21.88 -15.45
N TYR A 382 -18.54 -21.65 -14.20
CA TYR A 382 -19.50 -20.63 -13.79
C TYR A 382 -19.08 -19.95 -12.49
N PHE A 383 -19.24 -18.62 -12.44
CA PHE A 383 -19.09 -17.79 -11.24
C PHE A 383 -20.28 -16.84 -11.11
N ALA A 384 -20.84 -16.73 -9.91
CA ALA A 384 -21.82 -15.71 -9.54
C ALA A 384 -21.67 -15.26 -8.09
N CYS A 385 -21.98 -14.02 -7.82
CA CYS A 385 -22.18 -13.46 -6.48
C CYS A 385 -23.15 -12.27 -6.53
#